data_92a320101665476c3e7061151be352ee
#
_entry.id   92a320101665476c3e7061151be352ee
#
_cell.length_a   1.000
_cell.length_b   1.000
_cell.length_c   1.000
_cell.angle_alpha   90.00
_cell.angle_beta   90.00
_cell.angle_gamma   90.00
#
_symmetry.space_group_name_H-M   'P 1'
#
loop_
_entity.id
_entity.type
_entity.pdbx_description
1 polymer ?
#
loop_
_entity_poly.entity_id
_entity_poly.type
_entity_poly.pdbx_seq_one_letter_code
_entity_poly.pdbx_strand_id
1 'polypeptide(L)'
;LGRAWLSLLRSQVKQLNDPQLKDYVETTVYKLVETSQVQDRRLVFILIDSNQLNAFAAPGGIIGINGGLFLNAQTEGEYASVLAHELAHLSQRHFARGVEAQQRMQLPMMAALLTGIIVAAAGGGDAGIATIAGTQAAAFQEKQRFSRQNEQEADRIGILNLEKAGYDPRNMPTMFERLMRIYRFDAKPPEFLLTHPVTESRIADTRNRAEQAKPGGIEDSLRYQLIRARVMLSYEDSPGLAAKRFRAQLDENPKSEIARYGLAIAQIKGSQLNDARENLKPLLAKSPNEIIYNLAQIELDISSGHLPDAVQRTDRMLALYPGNYPLKQVQVDLLVKQNKPAEAEKVLVDLLKTRSETRGQSGNIIGLHQARAEYFALVGDFKQAIQQLDFAKRRAPNFQLASRIDARQKEMIDQERLVKDMLGG
;
A
#
# COMPACT_ATOMS: atom_id res chain seq x y z
N LEU A 1 13.07 -13.32 -8.55
CA LEU A 1 12.59 -12.16 -9.32
C LEU A 1 11.84 -11.17 -8.40
N GLY A 2 10.79 -11.56 -7.65
CA GLY A 2 9.99 -10.66 -6.83
C GLY A 2 10.78 -9.89 -5.76
N ARG A 3 11.72 -10.54 -5.05
CA ARG A 3 12.53 -9.88 -4.01
C ARG A 3 13.51 -8.83 -4.55
N ALA A 4 14.15 -9.11 -5.70
CA ALA A 4 15.05 -8.15 -6.34
C ALA A 4 14.27 -6.93 -6.84
N TRP A 5 13.10 -7.17 -7.45
CA TRP A 5 12.20 -6.11 -7.89
C TRP A 5 11.66 -5.27 -6.72
N LEU A 6 11.25 -5.91 -5.63
CA LEU A 6 10.81 -5.24 -4.39
C LEU A 6 11.87 -4.29 -3.86
N SER A 7 13.12 -4.72 -3.88
CA SER A 7 14.23 -3.92 -3.40
C SER A 7 14.51 -2.71 -4.28
N LEU A 8 14.47 -2.92 -5.60
CA LEU A 8 14.61 -1.83 -6.56
C LEU A 8 13.47 -0.83 -6.39
N LEU A 9 12.22 -1.31 -6.29
CA LEU A 9 11.06 -0.45 -6.08
C LEU A 9 11.23 0.41 -4.81
N ARG A 10 11.60 -0.21 -3.67
CA ARG A 10 11.80 0.50 -2.40
C ARG A 10 12.89 1.58 -2.46
N SER A 11 13.89 1.41 -3.32
CA SER A 11 14.94 2.41 -3.51
C SER A 11 14.53 3.58 -4.40
N GLN A 12 13.48 3.40 -5.20
CA GLN A 12 13.03 4.39 -6.19
C GLN A 12 11.78 5.16 -5.76
N VAL A 13 10.99 4.62 -4.83
CA VAL A 13 9.74 5.26 -4.41
C VAL A 13 9.83 5.78 -2.98
N LYS A 14 9.32 6.99 -2.77
CA LYS A 14 9.07 7.49 -1.43
C LYS A 14 7.88 6.75 -0.83
N GLN A 15 7.97 6.34 0.44
CA GLN A 15 6.93 5.58 1.10
C GLN A 15 6.15 6.43 2.11
N LEU A 16 4.84 6.17 2.21
CA LEU A 16 4.00 6.69 3.29
C LEU A 16 4.26 5.87 4.55
N ASN A 17 4.88 6.51 5.54
CA ASN A 17 5.24 5.91 6.83
C ASN A 17 4.20 6.26 7.92
N ASP A 18 2.94 5.92 7.69
CA ASP A 18 1.87 6.06 8.69
C ASP A 18 1.44 4.67 9.19
N PRO A 19 1.64 4.35 10.50
CA PRO A 19 1.28 3.04 11.05
C PRO A 19 -0.22 2.75 10.98
N GLN A 20 -1.08 3.77 11.10
CA GLN A 20 -2.54 3.61 11.02
C GLN A 20 -2.98 3.27 9.61
N LEU A 21 -2.42 3.97 8.61
CA LEU A 21 -2.66 3.69 7.19
C LEU A 21 -2.19 2.27 6.85
N LYS A 22 -1.00 1.90 7.29
CA LYS A 22 -0.44 0.57 7.04
C LYS A 22 -1.31 -0.55 7.64
N ASP A 23 -1.75 -0.38 8.87
CA ASP A 23 -2.61 -1.35 9.55
C ASP A 23 -3.97 -1.49 8.84
N TYR A 24 -4.55 -0.37 8.43
CA TYR A 24 -5.79 -0.35 7.68
C TYR A 24 -5.68 -1.10 6.35
N VAL A 25 -4.65 -0.77 5.55
CA VAL A 25 -4.40 -1.43 4.25
C VAL A 25 -4.21 -2.92 4.41
N GLU A 26 -3.36 -3.34 5.34
CA GLU A 26 -3.10 -4.76 5.58
C GLU A 26 -4.36 -5.49 6.04
N THR A 27 -5.13 -4.91 6.94
CA THR A 27 -6.39 -5.49 7.43
C THR A 27 -7.39 -5.67 6.29
N THR A 28 -7.57 -4.65 5.45
CA THR A 28 -8.52 -4.68 4.32
C THR A 28 -8.08 -5.68 3.25
N VAL A 29 -6.79 -5.69 2.89
CA VAL A 29 -6.29 -6.65 1.89
C VAL A 29 -6.40 -8.08 2.41
N TYR A 30 -6.02 -8.36 3.67
CA TYR A 30 -6.15 -9.72 4.22
C TYR A 30 -7.61 -10.18 4.32
N LYS A 31 -8.55 -9.29 4.63
CA LYS A 31 -9.98 -9.60 4.57
C LYS A 31 -10.42 -10.06 3.17
N LEU A 32 -9.92 -9.39 2.11
CA LEU A 32 -10.16 -9.80 0.73
C LEU A 32 -9.42 -11.10 0.38
N VAL A 33 -8.21 -11.30 0.87
CA VAL A 33 -7.40 -12.51 0.62
C VAL A 33 -8.04 -13.76 1.19
N GLU A 34 -8.71 -13.68 2.35
CA GLU A 34 -9.38 -14.80 2.99
C GLU A 34 -10.42 -15.46 2.08
N THR A 35 -11.10 -14.66 1.27
CA THR A 35 -12.17 -15.10 0.36
C THR A 35 -11.72 -15.18 -1.10
N SER A 36 -10.48 -14.78 -1.39
CA SER A 36 -9.90 -14.80 -2.73
C SER A 36 -9.36 -16.18 -3.13
N GLN A 37 -8.94 -16.29 -4.39
CA GLN A 37 -8.24 -17.47 -4.92
C GLN A 37 -6.72 -17.41 -4.77
N VAL A 38 -6.18 -16.45 -4.02
CA VAL A 38 -4.74 -16.30 -3.78
C VAL A 38 -4.22 -17.48 -2.95
N GLN A 39 -3.31 -18.26 -3.53
CA GLN A 39 -2.76 -19.47 -2.89
C GLN A 39 -1.64 -19.12 -1.89
N ASP A 40 -0.69 -18.27 -2.31
CA ASP A 40 0.38 -17.82 -1.43
C ASP A 40 -0.02 -16.52 -0.73
N ARG A 41 -0.40 -16.63 0.54
CA ARG A 41 -0.89 -15.53 1.36
C ARG A 41 0.24 -14.69 2.00
N ARG A 42 1.50 -14.96 1.66
CA ARG A 42 2.64 -14.17 2.13
C ARG A 42 2.77 -12.88 1.31
N LEU A 43 2.01 -11.86 1.71
CA LEU A 43 1.98 -10.59 1.00
C LEU A 43 2.97 -9.58 1.61
N VAL A 44 3.52 -8.75 0.74
CA VAL A 44 4.39 -7.62 1.10
C VAL A 44 3.74 -6.34 0.61
N PHE A 45 3.51 -5.41 1.52
CA PHE A 45 2.85 -4.14 1.21
C PHE A 45 3.85 -3.01 1.04
N ILE A 46 3.62 -2.17 0.03
CA ILE A 46 4.34 -0.93 -0.19
C ILE A 46 3.30 0.18 -0.34
N LEU A 47 3.32 1.11 0.60
CA LEU A 47 2.51 2.33 0.54
C LEU A 47 3.37 3.42 -0.10
N ILE A 48 2.97 3.87 -1.27
CA ILE A 48 3.75 4.81 -2.08
C ILE A 48 3.22 6.22 -1.85
N ASP A 49 4.14 7.14 -1.51
CA ASP A 49 3.86 8.56 -1.36
C ASP A 49 3.72 9.21 -2.75
N SER A 50 2.56 9.01 -3.33
CA SER A 50 2.15 9.59 -4.61
C SER A 50 0.66 9.92 -4.59
N ASN A 51 0.30 11.11 -5.04
CA ASN A 51 -1.09 11.53 -5.21
C ASN A 51 -1.73 10.98 -6.49
N GLN A 52 -0.96 10.35 -7.35
CA GLN A 52 -1.48 9.69 -8.55
C GLN A 52 -2.24 8.42 -8.17
N LEU A 53 -3.40 8.21 -8.82
CA LEU A 53 -4.13 6.96 -8.69
C LEU A 53 -3.29 5.80 -9.22
N ASN A 54 -2.90 4.89 -8.35
CA ASN A 54 -2.33 3.60 -8.73
C ASN A 54 -2.48 2.58 -7.60
N ALA A 55 -2.67 1.33 -7.99
CA ALA A 55 -2.49 0.14 -7.17
C ALA A 55 -2.05 -0.99 -8.11
N PHE A 56 -1.26 -1.92 -7.61
CA PHE A 56 -0.80 -3.04 -8.41
C PHE A 56 -0.46 -4.26 -7.55
N ALA A 57 -0.62 -5.42 -8.15
CA ALA A 57 -0.13 -6.68 -7.62
C ALA A 57 1.02 -7.21 -8.49
N ALA A 58 2.16 -7.51 -7.88
CA ALA A 58 3.34 -8.00 -8.59
C ALA A 58 3.75 -9.41 -8.11
N PRO A 59 4.50 -10.16 -8.95
CA PRO A 59 4.98 -11.50 -8.61
C PRO A 59 5.76 -11.53 -7.29
N GLY A 60 5.49 -12.56 -6.49
CA GLY A 60 6.06 -12.70 -5.15
C GLY A 60 5.19 -12.12 -4.04
N GLY A 61 3.91 -11.86 -4.34
CA GLY A 61 2.92 -11.39 -3.36
C GLY A 61 3.10 -9.92 -2.98
N ILE A 62 3.64 -9.11 -3.88
CA ILE A 62 3.87 -7.68 -3.62
C ILE A 62 2.62 -6.90 -4.02
N ILE A 63 2.08 -6.14 -3.08
CA ILE A 63 0.94 -5.23 -3.27
C ILE A 63 1.44 -3.80 -3.07
N GLY A 64 1.42 -3.02 -4.15
CA GLY A 64 1.73 -1.60 -4.13
C GLY A 64 0.45 -0.77 -4.14
N ILE A 65 0.39 0.27 -3.31
CA ILE A 65 -0.77 1.16 -3.21
C ILE A 65 -0.27 2.59 -3.08
N ASN A 66 -0.68 3.44 -4.00
CA ASN A 66 -0.44 4.88 -3.91
C ASN A 66 -1.45 5.55 -2.99
N GLY A 67 -1.04 6.61 -2.31
CA GLY A 67 -1.95 7.46 -1.55
C GLY A 67 -3.09 8.02 -2.41
N GLY A 68 -2.84 8.24 -3.70
CA GLY A 68 -3.84 8.67 -4.68
C GLY A 68 -5.05 7.76 -4.82
N LEU A 69 -4.95 6.47 -4.47
CA LEU A 69 -6.13 5.59 -4.43
C LEU A 69 -7.15 6.08 -3.39
N PHE A 70 -6.69 6.49 -2.19
CA PHE A 70 -7.57 7.05 -1.15
C PHE A 70 -8.17 8.41 -1.55
N LEU A 71 -7.47 9.19 -2.35
CA LEU A 71 -7.98 10.47 -2.84
C LEU A 71 -9.13 10.28 -3.83
N ASN A 72 -9.06 9.25 -4.66
CA ASN A 72 -10.00 8.95 -5.74
C ASN A 72 -11.18 8.06 -5.28
N ALA A 73 -10.96 7.03 -4.48
CA ALA A 73 -12.01 6.20 -3.92
C ALA A 73 -12.75 6.97 -2.81
N GLN A 74 -14.05 7.21 -2.99
CA GLN A 74 -14.84 7.98 -2.03
C GLN A 74 -15.42 7.13 -0.91
N THR A 75 -15.58 5.82 -1.14
CA THR A 75 -16.08 4.87 -0.15
C THR A 75 -15.11 3.70 0.04
N GLU A 76 -15.24 3.00 1.16
CA GLU A 76 -14.45 1.80 1.44
C GLU A 76 -14.67 0.71 0.37
N GLY A 77 -15.90 0.58 -0.10
CA GLY A 77 -16.22 -0.39 -1.15
C GLY A 77 -15.56 -0.07 -2.47
N GLU A 78 -15.49 1.20 -2.88
CA GLU A 78 -14.73 1.62 -4.06
C GLU A 78 -13.24 1.30 -3.92
N TYR A 79 -12.65 1.59 -2.76
CA TYR A 79 -11.28 1.26 -2.43
C TYR A 79 -11.05 -0.26 -2.47
N ALA A 80 -11.90 -1.04 -1.82
CA ALA A 80 -11.83 -2.49 -1.79
C ALA A 80 -12.00 -3.11 -3.18
N SER A 81 -12.79 -2.48 -4.09
CA SER A 81 -13.00 -2.98 -5.44
C SER A 81 -11.72 -2.99 -6.28
N VAL A 82 -10.90 -1.93 -6.17
CA VAL A 82 -9.59 -1.87 -6.82
C VAL A 82 -8.67 -2.96 -6.28
N LEU A 83 -8.63 -3.13 -4.97
CA LEU A 83 -7.80 -4.17 -4.35
C LEU A 83 -8.24 -5.59 -4.71
N ALA A 84 -9.55 -5.84 -4.80
CA ALA A 84 -10.08 -7.13 -5.23
C ALA A 84 -9.72 -7.44 -6.68
N HIS A 85 -9.71 -6.43 -7.56
CA HIS A 85 -9.24 -6.53 -8.94
C HIS A 85 -7.75 -6.89 -9.00
N GLU A 86 -6.89 -6.22 -8.21
CA GLU A 86 -5.46 -6.52 -8.13
C GLU A 86 -5.17 -7.92 -7.59
N LEU A 87 -5.92 -8.35 -6.57
CA LEU A 87 -5.82 -9.70 -6.04
C LEU A 87 -6.27 -10.76 -7.06
N ALA A 88 -7.23 -10.44 -7.92
CA ALA A 88 -7.61 -11.31 -9.03
C ALA A 88 -6.46 -11.47 -10.04
N HIS A 89 -5.78 -10.38 -10.41
CA HIS A 89 -4.57 -10.46 -11.25
C HIS A 89 -3.50 -11.34 -10.64
N LEU A 90 -3.27 -11.24 -9.34
CA LEU A 90 -2.30 -12.06 -8.62
C LEU A 90 -2.71 -13.53 -8.60
N SER A 91 -3.96 -13.83 -8.24
CA SER A 91 -4.47 -15.20 -8.11
C SER A 91 -4.52 -15.94 -9.44
N GLN A 92 -4.84 -15.25 -10.53
CA GLN A 92 -4.88 -15.78 -11.89
C GLN A 92 -3.50 -15.77 -12.58
N ARG A 93 -2.46 -15.28 -11.90
CA ARG A 93 -1.09 -15.24 -12.41
C ARG A 93 -0.96 -14.51 -13.74
N HIS A 94 -1.75 -13.43 -13.96
CA HIS A 94 -1.81 -12.72 -15.25
C HIS A 94 -0.45 -12.23 -15.71
N PHE A 95 0.41 -11.77 -14.81
CA PHE A 95 1.78 -11.38 -15.14
C PHE A 95 2.59 -12.55 -15.70
N ALA A 96 2.57 -13.71 -15.03
CA ALA A 96 3.32 -14.88 -15.48
C ALA A 96 2.78 -15.42 -16.82
N ARG A 97 1.46 -15.50 -16.96
CA ARG A 97 0.78 -15.87 -18.22
C ARG A 97 1.14 -14.90 -19.34
N GLY A 98 1.25 -13.60 -19.06
CA GLY A 98 1.69 -12.59 -20.04
C GLY A 98 3.13 -12.79 -20.51
N VAL A 99 4.05 -13.09 -19.59
CA VAL A 99 5.45 -13.42 -19.94
C VAL A 99 5.52 -14.70 -20.78
N GLU A 100 4.80 -15.74 -20.38
CA GLU A 100 4.74 -17.01 -21.13
C GLU A 100 4.13 -16.82 -22.54
N ALA A 101 3.06 -16.04 -22.66
CA ALA A 101 2.45 -15.71 -23.96
C ALA A 101 3.44 -14.96 -24.87
N GLN A 102 4.15 -13.98 -24.33
CA GLN A 102 5.16 -13.23 -25.07
C GLN A 102 6.31 -14.14 -25.55
N GLN A 103 6.78 -15.04 -24.71
CA GLN A 103 7.83 -16.02 -25.09
C GLN A 103 7.35 -16.94 -26.20
N ARG A 104 6.11 -17.44 -26.13
CA ARG A 104 5.54 -18.31 -27.17
C ARG A 104 5.39 -17.62 -28.53
N MET A 105 5.17 -16.31 -28.54
CA MET A 105 5.02 -15.52 -29.76
C MET A 105 6.36 -15.17 -30.40
N GLN A 106 7.48 -15.20 -29.69
CA GLN A 106 8.79 -14.82 -30.22
C GLN A 106 9.23 -15.71 -31.41
N LEU A 107 9.09 -17.04 -31.31
CA LEU A 107 9.50 -17.95 -32.38
C LEU A 107 8.67 -17.82 -33.66
N PRO A 108 7.32 -17.82 -33.62
CA PRO A 108 6.49 -17.56 -34.82
C PRO A 108 6.76 -16.20 -35.43
N MET A 109 6.93 -15.17 -34.62
CA MET A 109 7.22 -13.81 -35.07
C MET A 109 8.58 -13.72 -35.78
N MET A 110 9.63 -14.36 -35.23
CA MET A 110 10.94 -14.43 -35.88
C MET A 110 10.88 -15.20 -37.21
N ALA A 111 10.15 -16.31 -37.26
CA ALA A 111 9.96 -17.07 -38.51
C ALA A 111 9.24 -16.24 -39.58
N ALA A 112 8.19 -15.50 -39.23
CA ALA A 112 7.45 -14.63 -40.13
C ALA A 112 8.31 -13.45 -40.62
N LEU A 113 9.11 -12.84 -39.73
CA LEU A 113 10.09 -11.81 -40.11
C LEU A 113 11.14 -12.32 -41.08
N LEU A 114 11.72 -13.49 -40.84
CA LEU A 114 12.67 -14.12 -41.76
C LEU A 114 12.01 -14.43 -43.11
N THR A 115 10.77 -14.92 -43.10
CA THR A 115 10.03 -15.16 -44.35
C THR A 115 9.80 -13.86 -45.10
N GLY A 116 9.42 -12.77 -44.44
CA GLY A 116 9.26 -11.45 -45.03
C GLY A 116 10.54 -10.92 -45.70
N ILE A 117 11.69 -11.11 -45.01
CA ILE A 117 13.00 -10.73 -45.56
C ILE A 117 13.36 -11.57 -46.80
N ILE A 118 13.14 -12.89 -46.78
CA ILE A 118 13.38 -13.77 -47.90
C ILE A 118 12.52 -13.39 -49.13
N VAL A 119 11.22 -13.12 -48.90
CA VAL A 119 10.28 -12.69 -49.95
C VAL A 119 10.72 -11.33 -50.55
N ALA A 120 11.11 -10.39 -49.71
CA ALA A 120 11.63 -9.11 -50.15
C ALA A 120 12.92 -9.25 -51.02
N ALA A 121 13.85 -10.09 -50.59
CA ALA A 121 15.12 -10.38 -51.27
C ALA A 121 14.91 -11.12 -52.61
N ALA A 122 13.86 -11.94 -52.75
CA ALA A 122 13.50 -12.66 -53.95
C ALA A 122 12.74 -11.82 -55.00
N GLY A 123 12.73 -10.51 -54.84
CA GLY A 123 12.05 -9.57 -55.81
C GLY A 123 10.63 -9.23 -55.44
N GLY A 124 10.10 -9.72 -54.32
CA GLY A 124 8.76 -9.37 -53.81
C GLY A 124 8.81 -8.26 -52.74
N GLY A 125 9.51 -7.15 -52.98
CA GLY A 125 9.77 -6.11 -51.98
C GLY A 125 8.54 -5.63 -51.23
N ASP A 126 7.47 -5.28 -51.92
CA ASP A 126 6.21 -4.82 -51.28
C ASP A 126 5.53 -5.96 -50.50
N ALA A 127 5.53 -7.18 -50.98
CA ALA A 127 4.96 -8.33 -50.29
C ALA A 127 5.77 -8.70 -49.03
N GLY A 128 7.10 -8.56 -49.08
CA GLY A 128 7.97 -8.76 -47.93
C GLY A 128 7.71 -7.73 -46.81
N ILE A 129 7.60 -6.44 -47.15
CA ILE A 129 7.25 -5.34 -46.24
C ILE A 129 5.87 -5.57 -45.65
N ALA A 130 4.88 -5.92 -46.48
CA ALA A 130 3.53 -6.22 -46.02
C ALA A 130 3.49 -7.41 -45.02
N THR A 131 4.29 -8.45 -45.24
CA THR A 131 4.40 -9.59 -44.34
C THR A 131 4.96 -9.15 -42.98
N ILE A 132 6.02 -8.35 -42.96
CA ILE A 132 6.65 -7.85 -41.71
C ILE A 132 5.66 -6.96 -40.95
N ALA A 133 5.04 -5.99 -41.63
CA ALA A 133 4.06 -5.09 -41.03
C ALA A 133 2.82 -5.84 -40.50
N GLY A 134 2.31 -6.79 -41.27
CA GLY A 134 1.18 -7.64 -40.87
C GLY A 134 1.50 -8.50 -39.64
N THR A 135 2.71 -9.05 -39.56
CA THR A 135 3.15 -9.84 -38.38
C THR A 135 3.23 -8.99 -37.12
N GLN A 136 3.78 -7.77 -37.22
CA GLN A 136 3.85 -6.84 -36.08
C GLN A 136 2.45 -6.40 -35.64
N ALA A 137 1.56 -6.08 -36.59
CA ALA A 137 0.18 -5.72 -36.29
C ALA A 137 -0.59 -6.88 -35.63
N ALA A 138 -0.43 -8.12 -36.12
CA ALA A 138 -1.05 -9.31 -35.53
C ALA A 138 -0.54 -9.56 -34.09
N ALA A 139 0.76 -9.42 -33.85
CA ALA A 139 1.35 -9.56 -32.51
C ALA A 139 0.83 -8.47 -31.55
N PHE A 140 0.71 -7.24 -32.01
CA PHE A 140 0.12 -6.15 -31.24
C PHE A 140 -1.35 -6.40 -30.91
N GLN A 141 -2.15 -6.83 -31.87
CA GLN A 141 -3.56 -7.15 -31.66
C GLN A 141 -3.76 -8.31 -30.68
N GLU A 142 -2.94 -9.36 -30.76
CA GLU A 142 -2.99 -10.50 -29.84
C GLU A 142 -2.63 -10.08 -28.42
N LYS A 143 -1.59 -9.24 -28.24
CA LYS A 143 -1.24 -8.65 -26.93
C LYS A 143 -2.40 -7.85 -26.36
N GLN A 144 -3.07 -7.04 -27.16
CA GLN A 144 -4.22 -6.25 -26.74
C GLN A 144 -5.43 -7.14 -26.39
N ARG A 145 -5.66 -8.20 -27.15
CA ARG A 145 -6.74 -9.17 -26.87
C ARG A 145 -6.48 -9.90 -25.57
N PHE A 146 -5.28 -10.39 -25.34
CA PHE A 146 -4.88 -11.06 -24.11
C PHE A 146 -5.02 -10.13 -22.89
N SER A 147 -4.60 -8.87 -23.03
CA SER A 147 -4.78 -7.87 -21.97
C SER A 147 -6.26 -7.65 -21.66
N ARG A 148 -7.14 -7.44 -22.64
CA ARG A 148 -8.58 -7.27 -22.41
C ARG A 148 -9.23 -8.48 -21.74
N GLN A 149 -8.82 -9.71 -22.10
CA GLN A 149 -9.32 -10.93 -21.48
C GLN A 149 -8.92 -11.03 -20.01
N ASN A 150 -7.68 -10.67 -19.70
CA ASN A 150 -7.20 -10.65 -18.31
C ASN A 150 -7.94 -9.61 -17.46
N GLU A 151 -8.23 -8.43 -18.02
CA GLU A 151 -9.02 -7.40 -17.33
C GLU A 151 -10.43 -7.90 -17.02
N GLN A 152 -11.12 -8.49 -18.01
CA GLN A 152 -12.45 -9.07 -17.80
C GLN A 152 -12.46 -10.24 -16.82
N GLU A 153 -11.41 -11.07 -16.82
CA GLU A 153 -11.26 -12.16 -15.85
C GLU A 153 -11.05 -11.59 -14.44
N ALA A 154 -10.19 -10.56 -14.30
CA ALA A 154 -9.94 -9.89 -13.03
C ALA A 154 -11.18 -9.20 -12.47
N ASP A 155 -11.97 -8.53 -13.33
CA ASP A 155 -13.25 -7.92 -12.93
C ASP A 155 -14.23 -8.96 -12.38
N ARG A 156 -14.41 -10.08 -13.08
CA ARG A 156 -15.34 -11.15 -12.69
C ARG A 156 -14.96 -11.80 -11.36
N ILE A 157 -13.67 -12.11 -11.20
CA ILE A 157 -13.14 -12.72 -9.98
C ILE A 157 -13.15 -11.71 -8.83
N GLY A 158 -12.81 -10.45 -9.11
CA GLY A 158 -12.85 -9.36 -8.15
C GLY A 158 -14.24 -9.10 -7.58
N ILE A 159 -15.29 -9.09 -8.42
CA ILE A 159 -16.69 -8.95 -8.00
C ILE A 159 -17.09 -10.09 -7.05
N LEU A 160 -16.77 -11.33 -7.40
CA LEU A 160 -17.06 -12.49 -6.54
C LEU A 160 -16.30 -12.43 -5.21
N ASN A 161 -15.07 -11.90 -5.24
CA ASN A 161 -14.27 -11.72 -4.03
C ASN A 161 -14.88 -10.63 -3.13
N LEU A 162 -15.31 -9.50 -3.68
CA LEU A 162 -16.00 -8.44 -2.94
C LEU A 162 -17.22 -8.98 -2.20
N GLU A 163 -18.11 -9.69 -2.91
CA GLU A 163 -19.32 -10.26 -2.33
C GLU A 163 -19.00 -11.21 -1.17
N LYS A 164 -18.05 -12.15 -1.37
CA LYS A 164 -17.64 -13.09 -0.34
C LYS A 164 -16.98 -12.44 0.86
N ALA A 165 -16.27 -11.33 0.65
CA ALA A 165 -15.64 -10.52 1.72
C ALA A 165 -16.65 -9.60 2.43
N GLY A 166 -17.92 -9.62 2.01
CA GLY A 166 -19.02 -8.85 2.61
C GLY A 166 -19.08 -7.39 2.16
N TYR A 167 -18.42 -7.02 1.06
CA TYR A 167 -18.57 -5.73 0.40
C TYR A 167 -19.72 -5.78 -0.63
N ASP A 168 -20.35 -4.63 -0.89
CA ASP A 168 -21.32 -4.52 -1.98
C ASP A 168 -20.59 -4.56 -3.34
N PRO A 169 -20.84 -5.55 -4.20
CA PRO A 169 -20.20 -5.66 -5.50
C PRO A 169 -20.44 -4.48 -6.44
N ARG A 170 -21.51 -3.69 -6.20
CA ARG A 170 -21.85 -2.50 -6.98
C ARG A 170 -20.81 -1.39 -6.87
N ASN A 171 -19.94 -1.47 -5.86
CA ASN A 171 -18.82 -0.53 -5.70
C ASN A 171 -17.81 -0.61 -6.86
N MET A 172 -17.64 -1.77 -7.52
CA MET A 172 -16.70 -1.89 -8.64
C MET A 172 -17.16 -1.08 -9.87
N PRO A 173 -18.35 -1.27 -10.44
CA PRO A 173 -18.81 -0.42 -11.52
C PRO A 173 -18.92 1.06 -11.13
N THR A 174 -19.28 1.38 -9.89
CA THR A 174 -19.32 2.76 -9.37
C THR A 174 -17.92 3.40 -9.40
N MET A 175 -16.89 2.67 -8.96
CA MET A 175 -15.50 3.15 -9.05
C MET A 175 -15.07 3.36 -10.50
N PHE A 176 -15.38 2.44 -11.41
CA PHE A 176 -15.05 2.55 -12.83
C PHE A 176 -15.74 3.75 -13.49
N GLU A 177 -17.00 3.99 -13.22
CA GLU A 177 -17.75 5.16 -13.72
C GLU A 177 -17.14 6.46 -13.21
N ARG A 178 -16.73 6.49 -11.92
CA ARG A 178 -16.03 7.63 -11.34
C ARG A 178 -14.72 7.90 -12.05
N LEU A 179 -13.90 6.89 -12.26
CA LEU A 179 -12.62 7.01 -12.94
C LEU A 179 -12.81 7.48 -14.39
N MET A 180 -13.75 6.89 -15.12
CA MET A 180 -14.07 7.33 -16.47
C MET A 180 -14.51 8.79 -16.49
N ARG A 181 -15.34 9.23 -15.55
CA ARG A 181 -15.81 10.62 -15.48
C ARG A 181 -14.69 11.62 -15.21
N ILE A 182 -13.77 11.28 -14.30
CA ILE A 182 -12.66 12.17 -13.89
C ILE A 182 -11.64 12.28 -15.02
N TYR A 183 -11.26 11.15 -15.62
CA TYR A 183 -10.10 11.09 -16.51
C TYR A 183 -10.45 10.97 -18.00
N ARG A 184 -11.73 11.04 -18.39
CA ARG A 184 -12.19 10.89 -19.79
C ARG A 184 -11.49 11.83 -20.77
N PHE A 185 -11.18 13.04 -20.32
CA PHE A 185 -10.59 14.09 -21.15
C PHE A 185 -9.16 14.45 -20.71
N ASP A 186 -8.58 13.67 -19.82
CA ASP A 186 -7.22 13.92 -19.36
C ASP A 186 -6.22 13.44 -20.42
N ALA A 187 -5.35 14.34 -20.86
CA ALA A 187 -4.28 14.02 -21.80
C ALA A 187 -3.22 13.09 -21.21
N LYS A 188 -3.15 13.00 -19.88
CA LYS A 188 -2.21 12.15 -19.14
C LYS A 188 -2.95 11.40 -18.03
N PRO A 189 -3.72 10.36 -18.37
CA PRO A 189 -4.42 9.57 -17.37
C PRO A 189 -3.40 8.92 -16.41
N PRO A 190 -3.80 8.63 -15.15
CA PRO A 190 -2.93 7.99 -14.18
C PRO A 190 -2.50 6.60 -14.65
N GLU A 191 -1.35 6.14 -14.13
CA GLU A 191 -0.72 4.87 -14.52
C GLU A 191 -1.68 3.68 -14.40
N PHE A 192 -2.53 3.68 -13.38
CA PHE A 192 -3.57 2.65 -13.21
C PHE A 192 -4.46 2.52 -14.46
N LEU A 193 -4.92 3.61 -15.06
CA LEU A 193 -5.77 3.57 -16.25
C LEU A 193 -5.00 3.24 -17.53
N LEU A 194 -3.68 3.43 -17.55
CA LEU A 194 -2.81 3.00 -18.65
C LEU A 194 -2.60 1.48 -18.65
N THR A 195 -2.47 0.89 -17.46
CA THR A 195 -2.30 -0.56 -17.29
C THR A 195 -3.63 -1.31 -17.24
N HIS A 196 -4.68 -0.68 -16.70
CA HIS A 196 -6.04 -1.22 -16.54
C HIS A 196 -7.08 -0.29 -17.19
N PRO A 197 -7.17 -0.24 -18.55
CA PRO A 197 -8.08 0.67 -19.21
C PRO A 197 -9.54 0.38 -18.85
N VAL A 198 -10.23 1.40 -18.31
CA VAL A 198 -11.65 1.33 -18.01
C VAL A 198 -12.42 1.67 -19.28
N THR A 199 -13.24 0.73 -19.75
CA THR A 199 -14.06 0.87 -20.96
C THR A 199 -15.54 0.78 -20.60
N GLU A 200 -16.41 1.34 -21.44
CA GLU A 200 -17.88 1.22 -21.28
C GLU A 200 -18.34 -0.25 -21.23
N SER A 201 -17.66 -1.13 -21.99
CA SER A 201 -17.94 -2.57 -21.95
C SER A 201 -17.62 -3.20 -20.60
N ARG A 202 -16.51 -2.83 -19.94
CA ARG A 202 -16.16 -3.31 -18.61
C ARG A 202 -17.15 -2.79 -17.57
N ILE A 203 -17.56 -1.53 -17.65
CA ILE A 203 -18.57 -0.95 -16.77
C ILE A 203 -19.89 -1.70 -16.92
N ALA A 204 -20.34 -1.95 -18.16
CA ALA A 204 -21.59 -2.68 -18.39
C ALA A 204 -21.54 -4.13 -17.89
N ASP A 205 -20.46 -4.89 -18.16
CA ASP A 205 -20.31 -6.27 -17.68
C ASP A 205 -20.25 -6.34 -16.14
N THR A 206 -19.49 -5.45 -15.49
CA THR A 206 -19.38 -5.40 -14.02
C THR A 206 -20.69 -5.00 -13.38
N ARG A 207 -21.44 -4.03 -13.97
CA ARG A 207 -22.77 -3.63 -13.49
C ARG A 207 -23.76 -4.81 -13.57
N ASN A 208 -23.87 -5.46 -14.73
CA ASN A 208 -24.76 -6.59 -14.91
C ASN A 208 -24.49 -7.74 -13.93
N ARG A 209 -23.19 -7.99 -13.62
CA ARG A 209 -22.81 -9.00 -12.66
C ARG A 209 -23.14 -8.59 -11.22
N ALA A 210 -22.84 -7.34 -10.87
CA ALA A 210 -23.12 -6.80 -9.55
C ALA A 210 -24.64 -6.75 -9.25
N GLU A 211 -25.47 -6.54 -10.25
CA GLU A 211 -26.95 -6.57 -10.12
C GLU A 211 -27.49 -7.99 -9.85
N GLN A 212 -26.75 -9.03 -10.28
CA GLN A 212 -27.12 -10.43 -10.01
C GLN A 212 -26.75 -10.88 -8.58
N ALA A 213 -25.85 -10.15 -7.91
CA ALA A 213 -25.46 -10.43 -6.54
C ALA A 213 -26.58 -10.03 -5.56
N LYS A 214 -26.53 -10.62 -4.36
CA LYS A 214 -27.49 -10.23 -3.29
C LYS A 214 -27.33 -8.73 -2.97
N PRO A 215 -28.44 -7.99 -2.81
CA PRO A 215 -28.36 -6.62 -2.36
C PRO A 215 -27.74 -6.50 -0.98
N GLY A 216 -26.95 -5.44 -0.78
CA GLY A 216 -26.33 -5.14 0.51
C GLY A 216 -24.85 -5.52 0.56
N GLY A 217 -24.24 -5.27 1.69
CA GLY A 217 -22.81 -5.38 1.91
C GLY A 217 -22.24 -4.04 2.38
N ILE A 218 -20.96 -4.03 2.67
CA ILE A 218 -20.26 -2.82 3.09
C ILE A 218 -20.07 -1.92 1.85
N GLU A 219 -20.70 -0.75 1.88
CA GLU A 219 -20.45 0.32 0.93
C GLU A 219 -19.34 1.24 1.46
N ASP A 220 -19.49 1.68 2.71
CA ASP A 220 -18.54 2.59 3.35
C ASP A 220 -18.43 2.32 4.86
N SER A 221 -17.36 2.83 5.50
CA SER A 221 -17.17 2.77 6.93
C SER A 221 -16.55 4.04 7.49
N LEU A 222 -16.90 4.35 8.75
CA LEU A 222 -16.28 5.46 9.47
C LEU A 222 -14.75 5.30 9.51
N ARG A 223 -14.27 4.08 9.76
CA ARG A 223 -12.83 3.78 9.82
C ARG A 223 -12.12 4.14 8.52
N TYR A 224 -12.67 3.77 7.37
CA TYR A 224 -12.13 4.16 6.06
C TYR A 224 -12.05 5.67 5.92
N GLN A 225 -13.12 6.38 6.22
CA GLN A 225 -13.18 7.82 6.07
C GLN A 225 -12.21 8.56 6.98
N LEU A 226 -11.98 8.06 8.20
CA LEU A 226 -10.98 8.63 9.12
C LEU A 226 -9.56 8.42 8.58
N ILE A 227 -9.24 7.23 8.06
CA ILE A 227 -7.95 6.97 7.42
C ILE A 227 -7.79 7.80 6.14
N ARG A 228 -8.85 7.91 5.34
CA ARG A 228 -8.87 8.77 4.15
C ARG A 228 -8.59 10.23 4.49
N ALA A 229 -9.17 10.76 5.57
CA ALA A 229 -8.90 12.12 6.04
C ALA A 229 -7.41 12.32 6.40
N ARG A 230 -6.75 11.33 7.03
CA ARG A 230 -5.30 11.38 7.28
C ARG A 230 -4.48 11.42 5.99
N VAL A 231 -4.84 10.61 5.00
CA VAL A 231 -4.17 10.60 3.69
C VAL A 231 -4.40 11.94 2.98
N MET A 232 -5.62 12.48 2.99
CA MET A 232 -5.91 13.79 2.40
C MET A 232 -5.05 14.89 3.02
N LEU A 233 -4.89 14.90 4.36
CA LEU A 233 -4.03 15.85 5.07
C LEU A 233 -2.55 15.75 4.60
N SER A 234 -2.08 14.58 4.20
CA SER A 234 -0.70 14.39 3.75
C SER A 234 -0.44 14.99 2.36
N TYR A 235 -1.49 15.23 1.58
CA TYR A 235 -1.42 15.78 0.22
C TYR A 235 -1.93 17.22 0.12
N GLU A 236 -2.30 17.85 1.23
CA GLU A 236 -2.58 19.28 1.23
C GLU A 236 -1.28 20.09 1.30
N ASP A 237 -1.24 21.22 0.63
CA ASP A 237 -0.07 22.11 0.57
C ASP A 237 0.36 22.61 1.95
N SER A 238 -0.60 22.75 2.87
CA SER A 238 -0.32 23.10 4.25
C SER A 238 -1.38 22.58 5.23
N PRO A 239 -1.02 22.35 6.51
CA PRO A 239 -1.99 22.02 7.55
C PRO A 239 -3.12 23.06 7.69
N GLY A 240 -2.82 24.33 7.44
CA GLY A 240 -3.81 25.41 7.51
C GLY A 240 -4.87 25.30 6.40
N LEU A 241 -4.51 24.91 5.20
CA LEU A 241 -5.46 24.67 4.10
C LEU A 241 -6.32 23.45 4.40
N ALA A 242 -5.73 22.37 4.92
CA ALA A 242 -6.49 21.21 5.37
C ALA A 242 -7.48 21.56 6.47
N ALA A 243 -7.06 22.33 7.47
CA ALA A 243 -7.94 22.80 8.55
C ALA A 243 -9.10 23.65 8.01
N LYS A 244 -8.83 24.56 7.06
CA LYS A 244 -9.89 25.37 6.41
C LYS A 244 -10.89 24.49 5.68
N ARG A 245 -10.44 23.48 4.93
CA ARG A 245 -11.32 22.52 4.22
C ARG A 245 -12.21 21.74 5.18
N PHE A 246 -11.62 21.14 6.22
CA PHE A 246 -12.38 20.35 7.18
C PHE A 246 -13.32 21.22 8.03
N ARG A 247 -12.96 22.48 8.31
CA ARG A 247 -13.86 23.43 8.98
C ARG A 247 -15.07 23.72 8.11
N ALA A 248 -14.88 24.01 6.82
CA ALA A 248 -16.00 24.22 5.90
C ALA A 248 -16.95 23.02 5.85
N GLN A 249 -16.42 21.79 5.80
CA GLN A 249 -17.23 20.57 5.86
C GLN A 249 -17.96 20.41 7.20
N LEU A 250 -17.33 20.84 8.31
CA LEU A 250 -17.94 20.79 9.63
C LEU A 250 -19.03 21.86 9.79
N ASP A 251 -18.87 23.04 9.15
CA ASP A 251 -19.89 24.11 9.14
C ASP A 251 -21.13 23.67 8.35
N GLU A 252 -20.93 22.93 7.22
CA GLU A 252 -22.02 22.33 6.46
C GLU A 252 -22.71 21.19 7.22
N ASN A 253 -21.95 20.37 7.94
CA ASN A 253 -22.46 19.26 8.75
C ASN A 253 -21.79 19.22 10.14
N PRO A 254 -22.33 19.94 11.13
CA PRO A 254 -21.75 20.02 12.47
C PRO A 254 -21.68 18.69 13.25
N LYS A 255 -22.39 17.65 12.77
CA LYS A 255 -22.37 16.31 13.35
C LYS A 255 -21.34 15.39 12.68
N SER A 256 -20.65 15.84 11.65
CA SER A 256 -19.67 15.03 10.92
C SER A 256 -18.45 14.70 11.80
N GLU A 257 -18.36 13.44 12.22
CA GLU A 257 -17.18 12.93 12.94
C GLU A 257 -15.93 13.00 12.07
N ILE A 258 -16.06 12.73 10.77
CA ILE A 258 -14.97 12.74 9.80
C ILE A 258 -14.37 14.15 9.67
N ALA A 259 -15.22 15.16 9.44
CA ALA A 259 -14.79 16.55 9.31
C ALA A 259 -14.15 17.07 10.62
N ARG A 260 -14.72 16.72 11.77
CA ARG A 260 -14.20 17.08 13.08
C ARG A 260 -12.86 16.43 13.37
N TYR A 261 -12.72 15.14 13.07
CA TYR A 261 -11.44 14.43 13.18
C TYR A 261 -10.39 15.01 12.23
N GLY A 262 -10.74 15.20 10.95
CA GLY A 262 -9.84 15.79 9.96
C GLY A 262 -9.36 17.19 10.38
N LEU A 263 -10.26 18.01 10.93
CA LEU A 263 -9.92 19.33 11.48
C LEU A 263 -8.93 19.19 12.66
N ALA A 264 -9.21 18.27 13.58
CA ALA A 264 -8.35 18.07 14.76
C ALA A 264 -6.93 17.65 14.37
N ILE A 265 -6.75 16.67 13.47
CA ILE A 265 -5.42 16.24 13.05
C ILE A 265 -4.68 17.29 12.21
N ALA A 266 -5.40 18.09 11.42
CA ALA A 266 -4.82 19.24 10.72
C ALA A 266 -4.33 20.31 11.70
N GLN A 267 -5.08 20.57 12.76
CA GLN A 267 -4.71 21.50 13.83
C GLN A 267 -3.52 21.00 14.65
N ILE A 268 -3.44 19.70 14.97
CA ILE A 268 -2.25 19.10 15.60
C ILE A 268 -1.01 19.36 14.74
N LYS A 269 -1.09 19.02 13.45
CA LYS A 269 0.01 19.20 12.51
C LYS A 269 0.38 20.68 12.29
N GLY A 270 -0.60 21.59 12.43
CA GLY A 270 -0.44 23.04 12.35
C GLY A 270 -0.11 23.70 13.70
N SER A 271 0.20 22.94 14.75
CA SER A 271 0.51 23.43 16.12
C SER A 271 -0.60 24.25 16.78
N GLN A 272 -1.85 24.12 16.33
CA GLN A 272 -3.05 24.70 16.94
C GLN A 272 -3.62 23.76 18.01
N LEU A 273 -2.83 23.46 19.05
CA LEU A 273 -3.05 22.34 19.96
C LEU A 273 -4.30 22.51 20.84
N ASN A 274 -4.65 23.74 21.24
CA ASN A 274 -5.87 24.01 22.03
C ASN A 274 -7.13 23.74 21.19
N ASP A 275 -7.16 24.22 19.96
CA ASP A 275 -8.30 24.01 19.06
C ASP A 275 -8.47 22.53 18.72
N ALA A 276 -7.36 21.81 18.52
CA ALA A 276 -7.35 20.37 18.30
C ALA A 276 -7.98 19.60 19.47
N ARG A 277 -7.64 20.01 20.72
CA ARG A 277 -8.21 19.41 21.94
C ARG A 277 -9.71 19.58 22.01
N GLU A 278 -10.22 20.79 21.72
CA GLU A 278 -11.67 21.05 21.71
C GLU A 278 -12.40 20.25 20.63
N ASN A 279 -11.75 19.97 19.48
CA ASN A 279 -12.34 19.13 18.44
C ASN A 279 -12.27 17.63 18.76
N LEU A 280 -11.25 17.13 19.46
CA LEU A 280 -11.17 15.72 19.86
C LEU A 280 -12.10 15.37 21.02
N LYS A 281 -12.36 16.31 21.92
CA LYS A 281 -13.19 16.10 23.12
C LYS A 281 -14.57 15.49 22.84
N PRO A 282 -15.41 16.02 21.92
CA PRO A 282 -16.70 15.41 21.62
C PRO A 282 -16.60 14.05 20.92
N LEU A 283 -15.55 13.80 20.14
CA LEU A 283 -15.32 12.50 19.50
C LEU A 283 -15.02 11.42 20.55
N LEU A 284 -14.13 11.72 21.48
CA LEU A 284 -13.77 10.83 22.59
C LEU A 284 -14.90 10.66 23.60
N ALA A 285 -15.74 11.69 23.81
CA ALA A 285 -16.92 11.58 24.66
C ALA A 285 -17.95 10.61 24.04
N LYS A 286 -18.13 10.65 22.73
CA LYS A 286 -19.02 9.75 22.00
C LYS A 286 -18.48 8.32 21.93
N SER A 287 -17.19 8.15 21.65
CA SER A 287 -16.54 6.86 21.41
C SER A 287 -15.20 6.78 22.16
N PRO A 288 -15.22 6.57 23.50
CA PRO A 288 -14.04 6.69 24.36
C PRO A 288 -12.96 5.62 24.07
N ASN A 289 -13.33 4.52 23.43
CA ASN A 289 -12.42 3.43 23.10
C ASN A 289 -12.12 3.34 21.59
N GLU A 290 -12.55 4.32 20.77
CA GLU A 290 -12.20 4.36 19.37
C GLU A 290 -10.68 4.59 19.21
N ILE A 291 -10.01 3.64 18.56
CA ILE A 291 -8.55 3.60 18.46
C ILE A 291 -8.00 4.82 17.74
N ILE A 292 -8.62 5.21 16.62
CA ILE A 292 -8.15 6.32 15.78
C ILE A 292 -8.25 7.66 16.53
N TYR A 293 -9.32 7.86 17.32
CA TYR A 293 -9.46 9.07 18.14
C TYR A 293 -8.45 9.11 19.29
N ASN A 294 -8.22 7.96 19.94
CA ASN A 294 -7.22 7.87 21.00
C ASN A 294 -5.80 8.06 20.46
N LEU A 295 -5.47 7.54 19.28
CA LEU A 295 -4.18 7.79 18.62
C LEU A 295 -3.99 9.27 18.28
N ALA A 296 -5.04 9.97 17.82
CA ALA A 296 -4.97 11.41 17.59
C ALA A 296 -4.79 12.20 18.91
N GLN A 297 -5.44 11.77 20.00
CA GLN A 297 -5.24 12.39 21.31
C GLN A 297 -3.82 12.14 21.85
N ILE A 298 -3.27 10.94 21.66
CA ILE A 298 -1.87 10.64 22.02
C ILE A 298 -0.92 11.53 21.21
N GLU A 299 -1.15 11.69 19.91
CA GLU A 299 -0.38 12.58 19.05
C GLU A 299 -0.44 14.04 19.53
N LEU A 300 -1.62 14.50 19.96
CA LEU A 300 -1.82 15.81 20.58
C LEU A 300 -1.07 15.94 21.91
N ASP A 301 -1.16 14.95 22.79
CA ASP A 301 -0.51 14.97 24.09
C ASP A 301 1.02 15.00 23.95
N ILE A 302 1.58 14.23 23.00
CA ILE A 302 3.01 14.27 22.65
C ILE A 302 3.40 15.65 22.12
N SER A 303 2.61 16.22 21.19
CA SER A 303 2.89 17.53 20.59
C SER A 303 2.76 18.68 21.60
N SER A 304 1.94 18.50 22.64
CA SER A 304 1.75 19.45 23.73
C SER A 304 2.79 19.30 24.87
N GLY A 305 3.71 18.32 24.77
CA GLY A 305 4.68 18.01 25.82
C GLY A 305 4.12 17.24 27.02
N HIS A 306 2.87 16.78 26.95
CA HIS A 306 2.20 16.01 28.01
C HIS A 306 2.51 14.50 27.89
N LEU A 307 3.80 14.14 27.94
CA LEU A 307 4.24 12.75 27.77
C LEU A 307 3.63 11.76 28.78
N PRO A 308 3.43 12.09 30.09
CA PRO A 308 2.78 11.17 31.01
C PRO A 308 1.35 10.80 30.60
N ASP A 309 0.57 11.77 30.09
CA ASP A 309 -0.80 11.55 29.63
C ASP A 309 -0.83 10.66 28.38
N ALA A 310 0.12 10.88 27.45
CA ALA A 310 0.30 10.06 26.27
C ALA A 310 0.61 8.60 26.64
N VAL A 311 1.51 8.38 27.60
CA VAL A 311 1.86 7.03 28.11
C VAL A 311 0.66 6.37 28.76
N GLN A 312 -0.01 7.04 29.71
CA GLN A 312 -1.18 6.50 30.41
C GLN A 312 -2.28 6.09 29.41
N ARG A 313 -2.56 6.94 28.42
CA ARG A 313 -3.55 6.65 27.38
C ARG A 313 -3.16 5.47 26.53
N THR A 314 -1.89 5.39 26.13
CA THR A 314 -1.36 4.27 25.34
C THR A 314 -1.47 2.95 26.11
N ASP A 315 -1.09 2.93 27.38
CA ASP A 315 -1.18 1.73 28.23
C ASP A 315 -2.63 1.27 28.40
N ARG A 316 -3.56 2.23 28.66
CA ARG A 316 -4.98 1.94 28.73
C ARG A 316 -5.52 1.34 27.44
N MET A 317 -5.15 1.89 26.31
CA MET A 317 -5.60 1.39 25.00
C MET A 317 -4.99 0.04 24.66
N LEU A 318 -3.73 -0.20 25.01
CA LEU A 318 -3.10 -1.50 24.84
C LEU A 318 -3.65 -2.58 25.78
N ALA A 319 -4.16 -2.23 26.95
CA ALA A 319 -4.89 -3.17 27.80
C ALA A 319 -6.21 -3.64 27.14
N LEU A 320 -6.87 -2.78 26.36
CA LEU A 320 -8.09 -3.12 25.60
C LEU A 320 -7.74 -3.83 24.28
N TYR A 321 -6.66 -3.44 23.62
CA TYR A 321 -6.27 -3.87 22.27
C TYR A 321 -4.79 -4.29 22.22
N PRO A 322 -4.39 -5.37 22.89
CA PRO A 322 -2.96 -5.72 23.08
C PRO A 322 -2.22 -6.05 21.80
N GLY A 323 -2.94 -6.46 20.75
CA GLY A 323 -2.38 -6.76 19.42
C GLY A 323 -2.39 -5.59 18.44
N ASN A 324 -2.87 -4.41 18.83
CA ASN A 324 -2.99 -3.30 17.90
C ASN A 324 -1.64 -2.71 17.50
N TYR A 325 -1.32 -2.81 16.21
CA TYR A 325 -0.01 -2.41 15.67
C TYR A 325 0.28 -0.91 15.84
N PRO A 326 -0.62 0.02 15.45
CA PRO A 326 -0.39 1.45 15.66
C PRO A 326 -0.13 1.83 17.11
N LEU A 327 -0.87 1.26 18.07
CA LEU A 327 -0.66 1.53 19.50
C LEU A 327 0.69 1.01 20.00
N LYS A 328 1.10 -0.19 19.58
CA LYS A 328 2.44 -0.72 19.92
C LYS A 328 3.55 0.10 19.30
N GLN A 329 3.36 0.64 18.09
CA GLN A 329 4.34 1.53 17.46
C GLN A 329 4.49 2.83 18.28
N VAL A 330 3.38 3.43 18.70
CA VAL A 330 3.40 4.60 19.58
C VAL A 330 4.05 4.28 20.93
N GLN A 331 3.81 3.09 21.50
CA GLN A 331 4.47 2.65 22.74
C GLN A 331 6.00 2.61 22.57
N VAL A 332 6.48 2.10 21.43
CA VAL A 332 7.93 2.11 21.12
C VAL A 332 8.47 3.54 21.07
N ASP A 333 7.79 4.44 20.38
CA ASP A 333 8.22 5.84 20.25
C ASP A 333 8.23 6.56 21.62
N LEU A 334 7.25 6.30 22.47
CA LEU A 334 7.18 6.83 23.84
C LEU A 334 8.30 6.28 24.73
N LEU A 335 8.59 4.98 24.65
CA LEU A 335 9.69 4.35 25.40
C LEU A 335 11.04 4.92 24.97
N VAL A 336 11.26 5.17 23.68
CA VAL A 336 12.47 5.84 23.18
C VAL A 336 12.57 7.27 23.73
N LYS A 337 11.46 8.04 23.72
CA LYS A 337 11.44 9.40 24.31
C LYS A 337 11.67 9.42 25.81
N GLN A 338 11.32 8.33 26.52
CA GLN A 338 11.61 8.14 27.96
C GLN A 338 13.02 7.63 28.24
N ASN A 339 13.87 7.47 27.23
CA ASN A 339 15.21 6.88 27.32
C ASN A 339 15.21 5.41 27.85
N LYS A 340 14.22 4.61 27.40
CA LYS A 340 14.04 3.21 27.75
C LYS A 340 14.22 2.27 26.55
N PRO A 341 15.38 2.26 25.89
CA PRO A 341 15.58 1.53 24.63
C PRO A 341 15.42 0.01 24.77
N ALA A 342 15.80 -0.58 25.92
CA ALA A 342 15.66 -2.01 26.15
C ALA A 342 14.20 -2.47 26.24
N GLU A 343 13.32 -1.64 26.80
CA GLU A 343 11.87 -1.91 26.82
C GLU A 343 11.27 -1.75 25.42
N ALA A 344 11.66 -0.71 24.68
CA ALA A 344 11.25 -0.48 23.30
C ALA A 344 11.64 -1.66 22.38
N GLU A 345 12.85 -2.22 22.55
CA GLU A 345 13.30 -3.41 21.83
C GLU A 345 12.40 -4.61 22.07
N LYS A 346 12.01 -4.88 23.33
CA LYS A 346 11.10 -5.99 23.65
C LYS A 346 9.77 -5.87 22.92
N VAL A 347 9.18 -4.67 22.92
CA VAL A 347 7.92 -4.40 22.19
C VAL A 347 8.08 -4.62 20.69
N LEU A 348 9.18 -4.14 20.09
CA LEU A 348 9.46 -4.36 18.66
C LEU A 348 9.64 -5.83 18.30
N VAL A 349 10.37 -6.59 19.14
CA VAL A 349 10.54 -8.04 18.93
C VAL A 349 9.22 -8.78 18.99
N ASP A 350 8.36 -8.44 19.95
CA ASP A 350 7.02 -9.00 20.08
C ASP A 350 6.15 -8.66 18.87
N LEU A 351 6.17 -7.40 18.42
CA LEU A 351 5.49 -6.96 17.19
C LEU A 351 5.92 -7.76 15.96
N LEU A 352 7.21 -7.96 15.79
CA LEU A 352 7.76 -8.69 14.65
C LEU A 352 7.37 -10.17 14.69
N LYS A 353 7.35 -10.80 15.87
CA LYS A 353 6.88 -12.18 16.05
C LYS A 353 5.40 -12.30 15.72
N THR A 354 4.56 -11.50 16.36
CA THR A 354 3.10 -11.55 16.19
C THR A 354 2.68 -11.28 14.74
N ARG A 355 3.30 -10.31 14.06
CA ARG A 355 3.03 -10.04 12.63
C ARG A 355 3.52 -11.16 11.72
N SER A 356 4.60 -11.82 12.07
CA SER A 356 5.13 -13.00 11.36
C SER A 356 4.17 -14.19 11.47
N GLU A 357 3.63 -14.45 12.64
CA GLU A 357 2.71 -15.55 12.92
C GLU A 357 1.33 -15.33 12.28
N THR A 358 0.77 -14.13 12.44
CA THR A 358 -0.56 -13.78 11.93
C THR A 358 -0.64 -13.77 10.40
N ARG A 359 0.50 -13.57 9.71
CA ARG A 359 0.57 -13.42 8.25
C ARG A 359 1.13 -14.63 7.52
N GLY A 360 1.32 -15.77 8.21
CA GLY A 360 1.93 -16.95 7.62
C GLY A 360 3.37 -16.72 7.14
N GLN A 361 4.04 -15.69 7.67
CA GLN A 361 5.45 -15.39 7.43
C GLN A 361 6.35 -16.07 8.46
N SER A 362 6.01 -17.29 8.86
CA SER A 362 6.92 -18.11 9.64
C SER A 362 8.22 -18.29 8.86
N GLY A 363 9.30 -17.67 9.34
CA GLY A 363 10.65 -17.91 8.82
C GLY A 363 11.39 -16.72 8.21
N ASN A 364 10.90 -15.48 8.23
CA ASN A 364 11.73 -14.35 7.81
C ASN A 364 12.65 -13.85 8.93
N ILE A 365 13.45 -14.78 9.48
CA ILE A 365 14.48 -14.53 10.48
C ILE A 365 15.47 -13.45 10.02
N ILE A 366 15.74 -13.38 8.72
CA ILE A 366 16.62 -12.39 8.10
C ILE A 366 16.01 -11.00 8.21
N GLY A 367 14.73 -10.84 7.85
CA GLY A 367 14.01 -9.58 7.98
C GLY A 367 13.88 -9.11 9.43
N LEU A 368 13.75 -10.04 10.37
CA LEU A 368 13.77 -9.75 11.80
C LEU A 368 15.11 -9.13 12.23
N HIS A 369 16.23 -9.76 11.87
CA HIS A 369 17.56 -9.25 12.21
C HIS A 369 17.85 -7.92 11.51
N GLN A 370 17.39 -7.71 10.27
CA GLN A 370 17.52 -6.43 9.58
C GLN A 370 16.73 -5.31 10.30
N ALA A 371 15.47 -5.58 10.70
CA ALA A 371 14.65 -4.60 11.42
C ALA A 371 15.26 -4.24 12.79
N ARG A 372 15.81 -5.24 13.51
CA ARG A 372 16.53 -5.01 14.76
C ARG A 372 17.78 -4.17 14.55
N ALA A 373 18.50 -4.39 13.46
CA ALA A 373 19.69 -3.61 13.14
C ALA A 373 19.35 -2.14 12.91
N GLU A 374 18.28 -1.85 12.14
CA GLU A 374 17.81 -0.48 11.94
C GLU A 374 17.40 0.18 13.26
N TYR A 375 16.71 -0.55 14.12
CA TYR A 375 16.35 -0.06 15.45
C TYR A 375 17.60 0.31 16.28
N PHE A 376 18.59 -0.60 16.39
CA PHE A 376 19.81 -0.33 17.13
C PHE A 376 20.60 0.85 16.58
N ALA A 377 20.62 1.03 15.26
CA ALA A 377 21.23 2.19 14.62
C ALA A 377 20.52 3.49 14.99
N LEU A 378 19.16 3.49 15.03
CA LEU A 378 18.37 4.66 15.43
C LEU A 378 18.59 5.08 16.88
N VAL A 379 18.82 4.11 17.80
CA VAL A 379 19.13 4.43 19.21
C VAL A 379 20.63 4.64 19.46
N GLY A 380 21.46 4.63 18.42
CA GLY A 380 22.90 4.90 18.50
C GLY A 380 23.74 3.68 18.93
N ASP A 381 23.14 2.51 19.13
CA ASP A 381 23.88 1.27 19.42
C ASP A 381 24.33 0.57 18.13
N PHE A 382 25.29 1.19 17.46
CA PHE A 382 25.83 0.68 16.20
C PHE A 382 26.47 -0.71 16.35
N LYS A 383 27.02 -1.03 17.51
CA LYS A 383 27.61 -2.35 17.77
C LYS A 383 26.57 -3.46 17.70
N GLN A 384 25.42 -3.28 18.35
CA GLN A 384 24.31 -4.22 18.25
C GLN A 384 23.69 -4.23 16.85
N ALA A 385 23.57 -3.07 16.20
CA ALA A 385 23.08 -2.98 14.83
C ALA A 385 23.91 -3.84 13.87
N ILE A 386 25.24 -3.70 13.90
CA ILE A 386 26.19 -4.46 13.09
C ILE A 386 26.09 -5.96 13.36
N GLN A 387 25.98 -6.35 14.64
CA GLN A 387 25.81 -7.75 15.04
C GLN A 387 24.52 -8.37 14.50
N GLN A 388 23.41 -7.64 14.51
CA GLN A 388 22.13 -8.11 13.94
C GLN A 388 22.24 -8.31 12.43
N LEU A 389 22.93 -7.43 11.71
CA LEU A 389 23.17 -7.61 10.28
C LEU A 389 24.06 -8.82 9.99
N ASP A 390 25.03 -9.11 10.84
CA ASP A 390 25.84 -10.32 10.71
C ASP A 390 25.00 -11.61 10.86
N PHE A 391 24.07 -11.64 11.83
CA PHE A 391 23.11 -12.75 11.95
C PHE A 391 22.19 -12.89 10.73
N ALA A 392 21.73 -11.77 10.16
CA ALA A 392 20.94 -11.76 8.94
C ALA A 392 21.75 -12.29 7.74
N LYS A 393 23.00 -11.84 7.60
CA LYS A 393 23.92 -12.22 6.53
C LYS A 393 24.21 -13.72 6.50
N ARG A 394 24.53 -14.32 7.68
CA ARG A 394 24.80 -15.76 7.81
C ARG A 394 23.62 -16.64 7.39
N ARG A 395 22.40 -16.10 7.40
CA ARG A 395 21.16 -16.79 7.02
C ARG A 395 20.64 -16.39 5.64
N ALA A 396 21.37 -15.53 4.92
CA ALA A 396 20.99 -15.10 3.59
C ALA A 396 20.97 -16.26 2.61
N PRO A 397 19.88 -16.53 1.89
CA PRO A 397 19.74 -17.70 1.01
C PRO A 397 20.54 -17.58 -0.28
N ASN A 398 21.06 -16.39 -0.61
CA ASN A 398 21.83 -16.17 -1.83
C ASN A 398 22.83 -15.02 -1.65
N PHE A 399 23.81 -14.99 -2.55
CA PHE A 399 24.89 -13.99 -2.57
C PHE A 399 24.36 -12.55 -2.67
N GLN A 400 23.31 -12.31 -3.45
CA GLN A 400 22.77 -10.96 -3.66
C GLN A 400 22.21 -10.36 -2.37
N LEU A 401 21.45 -11.16 -1.59
CA LEU A 401 20.94 -10.70 -0.31
C LEU A 401 22.07 -10.51 0.72
N ALA A 402 23.03 -11.44 0.75
CA ALA A 402 24.21 -11.31 1.60
C ALA A 402 25.00 -10.02 1.31
N SER A 403 25.24 -9.72 0.03
CA SER A 403 25.96 -8.52 -0.41
C SER A 403 25.23 -7.22 -0.03
N ARG A 404 23.89 -7.22 -0.05
CA ARG A 404 23.08 -6.06 0.35
C ARG A 404 23.11 -5.83 1.86
N ILE A 405 23.08 -6.91 2.63
CA ILE A 405 23.25 -6.83 4.08
C ILE A 405 24.64 -6.31 4.42
N ASP A 406 25.66 -6.76 3.68
CA ASP A 406 27.03 -6.26 3.79
C ASP A 406 27.14 -4.76 3.51
N ALA A 407 26.52 -4.29 2.43
CA ALA A 407 26.50 -2.87 2.08
C ALA A 407 25.87 -2.03 3.23
N ARG A 408 24.75 -2.49 3.78
CA ARG A 408 24.08 -1.80 4.88
C ARG A 408 24.91 -1.86 6.18
N GLN A 409 25.58 -2.98 6.43
CA GLN A 409 26.48 -3.13 7.56
C GLN A 409 27.65 -2.13 7.48
N LYS A 410 28.21 -1.95 6.29
CA LYS A 410 29.27 -0.97 6.05
C LYS A 410 28.80 0.48 6.28
N GLU A 411 27.60 0.82 5.81
CA GLU A 411 26.98 2.12 6.09
C GLU A 411 26.84 2.39 7.59
N MET A 412 26.43 1.38 8.38
CA MET A 412 26.30 1.51 9.83
C MET A 412 27.67 1.69 10.52
N ILE A 413 28.71 1.02 10.03
CA ILE A 413 30.09 1.20 10.51
C ILE A 413 30.57 2.62 10.24
N ASP A 414 30.29 3.15 9.04
CA ASP A 414 30.65 4.50 8.67
C ASP A 414 29.89 5.55 9.50
N GLN A 415 28.61 5.31 9.81
CA GLN A 415 27.81 6.13 10.71
C GLN A 415 28.35 6.09 12.16
N GLU A 416 28.71 4.92 12.66
CA GLU A 416 29.33 4.77 13.99
C GLU A 416 30.63 5.61 14.10
N ARG A 417 31.47 5.56 13.06
CA ARG A 417 32.71 6.34 13.01
C ARG A 417 32.41 7.83 13.01
N LEU A 418 31.47 8.27 12.16
CA LEU A 418 31.08 9.68 12.08
C LEU A 418 30.58 10.20 13.44
N VAL A 419 29.73 9.43 14.14
CA VAL A 419 29.23 9.81 15.46
C VAL A 419 30.35 9.86 16.50
N LYS A 420 31.30 8.93 16.48
CA LYS A 420 32.48 8.96 17.36
C LYS A 420 33.36 10.19 17.09
N ASP A 421 33.61 10.50 15.82
CA ASP A 421 34.40 11.68 15.43
C ASP A 421 33.70 12.99 15.84
N MET A 422 32.36 13.05 15.78
CA MET A 422 31.59 14.22 16.22
C MET A 422 31.53 14.38 17.75
N LEU A 423 31.63 13.29 18.50
CA LEU A 423 31.60 13.31 19.97
C LEU A 423 32.98 13.48 20.61
N GLY A 424 34.04 13.67 19.80
CA GLY A 424 35.38 13.95 20.27
C GLY A 424 36.04 12.78 20.96
N GLY A 425 35.93 11.60 20.33
CA GLY A 425 36.50 10.34 20.83
C GLY A 425 38.00 10.34 20.93
#